data_aa5267370596a5728598169b3234a7b4
#
_entry.id   aa5267370596a5728598169b3234a7b4
#
_cell.length_a   1.000
_cell.length_b   1.000
_cell.length_c   1.000
_cell.angle_alpha   90.00
_cell.angle_beta   90.00
_cell.angle_gamma   90.00
#
_symmetry.space_group_name_H-M   'P 1'
#
loop_
_entity.id
_entity.type
_entity.pdbx_description
1 polymer ?
#
loop_
_entity_poly.entity_id
_entity_poly.type
_entity_poly.pdbx_seq_one_letter_code
_entity_poly.pdbx_strand_id
1 'polypeptide(L)'
;ALAIVEGAIQVADLQVRDIMVPRSQMISIKATQTPREFLPAIIDAAHSRYPVVGESHDDVLGVLLAKDLLPLILQENGDKYNIKDLLRPATFVPESKRLNVLLREFRANHNHMAIVIDEYGGVTGLVTIEDVLEQIVGDIEDEHDVEEDSYIKPLPSGDFLIKALTPIENFNEFFDTEFSDDEFDTVG
;
A
#
# COMPACT_ATOMS: atom_id res chain seq x y z
N ALA A 1 6.61 7.63 19.71
CA ALA A 1 7.68 6.69 20.13
C ALA A 1 7.11 5.38 20.70
N LEU A 2 6.05 5.41 21.53
CA LEU A 2 5.43 4.21 22.09
C LEU A 2 4.78 3.35 20.99
N ALA A 3 4.03 3.96 20.09
CA ALA A 3 3.34 3.27 18.98
C ALA A 3 4.30 2.46 18.09
N ILE A 4 5.48 3.00 17.76
CA ILE A 4 6.51 2.27 16.99
C ILE A 4 7.05 1.06 17.76
N VAL A 5 7.18 1.15 19.08
CA VAL A 5 7.62 0.01 19.91
C VAL A 5 6.54 -1.07 19.96
N GLU A 6 5.28 -0.69 20.09
CA GLU A 6 4.15 -1.61 20.06
C GLU A 6 4.02 -2.28 18.68
N GLY A 7 4.11 -1.52 17.60
CA GLY A 7 4.12 -2.05 16.23
C GLY A 7 5.29 -3.02 15.99
N ALA A 8 6.49 -2.70 16.47
CA ALA A 8 7.65 -3.58 16.34
C ALA A 8 7.47 -4.91 17.11
N ILE A 9 6.75 -4.91 18.23
CA ILE A 9 6.42 -6.12 18.98
C ILE A 9 5.37 -6.93 18.21
N GLN A 10 4.33 -6.29 17.68
CA GLN A 10 3.29 -6.97 16.90
C GLN A 10 3.84 -7.65 15.64
N VAL A 11 4.73 -6.97 14.91
CA VAL A 11 5.38 -7.54 13.71
C VAL A 11 6.19 -8.81 14.01
N ALA A 12 6.68 -8.98 15.25
CA ALA A 12 7.41 -10.18 15.62
C ALA A 12 6.53 -11.45 15.63
N ASP A 13 5.23 -11.30 15.87
CA ASP A 13 4.28 -12.41 15.94
C ASP A 13 3.50 -12.64 14.65
N LEU A 14 3.40 -11.63 13.78
CA LEU A 14 2.70 -11.69 12.52
C LEU A 14 3.47 -12.51 11.47
N GLN A 15 2.71 -13.16 10.59
CA GLN A 15 3.19 -13.92 9.42
C GLN A 15 2.80 -13.21 8.12
N VAL A 16 3.46 -13.58 7.03
CA VAL A 16 3.18 -13.03 5.69
C VAL A 16 1.71 -13.13 5.32
N ARG A 17 1.06 -14.26 5.64
CA ARG A 17 -0.36 -14.47 5.36
C ARG A 17 -1.30 -13.45 5.98
N ASP A 18 -0.88 -12.81 7.09
CA ASP A 18 -1.72 -11.89 7.85
C ASP A 18 -1.82 -10.51 7.18
N ILE A 19 -0.84 -10.17 6.32
CA ILE A 19 -0.74 -8.83 5.68
C ILE A 19 -0.63 -8.87 4.16
N MET A 20 -0.42 -10.04 3.55
CA MET A 20 -0.21 -10.15 2.11
C MET A 20 -1.43 -9.65 1.32
N VAL A 21 -1.18 -9.10 0.14
CA VAL A 21 -2.22 -8.90 -0.87
C VAL A 21 -2.59 -10.26 -1.43
N PRO A 22 -3.85 -10.72 -1.26
CA PRO A 22 -4.26 -12.05 -1.71
C PRO A 22 -4.28 -12.13 -3.25
N ARG A 23 -4.09 -13.33 -3.79
CA ARG A 23 -4.07 -13.60 -5.24
C ARG A 23 -5.22 -12.95 -6.01
N SER A 24 -6.42 -12.94 -5.44
CA SER A 24 -7.61 -12.36 -6.08
C SER A 24 -7.55 -10.84 -6.27
N GLN A 25 -6.68 -10.17 -5.52
CA GLN A 25 -6.47 -8.72 -5.58
C GLN A 25 -5.14 -8.33 -6.25
N MET A 26 -4.30 -9.30 -6.59
CA MET A 26 -3.03 -9.05 -7.26
C MET A 26 -3.25 -8.49 -8.66
N ILE A 27 -2.59 -7.37 -8.94
CA ILE A 27 -2.47 -6.84 -10.29
C ILE A 27 -1.20 -7.42 -10.91
N SER A 28 -1.36 -8.29 -11.88
CA SER A 28 -0.27 -8.93 -12.62
C SER A 28 -0.38 -8.66 -14.12
N ILE A 29 0.75 -8.70 -14.82
CA ILE A 29 0.85 -8.52 -16.25
C ILE A 29 1.11 -9.88 -16.88
N LYS A 30 0.37 -10.23 -17.93
CA LYS A 30 0.69 -11.43 -18.72
C LYS A 30 1.83 -11.12 -19.69
N ALA A 31 2.80 -12.00 -19.79
CA ALA A 31 3.94 -11.83 -20.68
C ALA A 31 3.56 -11.73 -22.19
N THR A 32 2.35 -12.17 -22.52
CA THR A 32 1.79 -12.10 -23.87
C THR A 32 1.09 -10.78 -24.19
N GLN A 33 0.82 -9.95 -23.16
CA GLN A 33 0.18 -8.65 -23.36
C GLN A 33 1.14 -7.64 -24.00
N THR A 34 0.59 -6.82 -24.87
CA THR A 34 1.29 -5.67 -25.43
C THR A 34 1.29 -4.49 -24.45
N PRO A 35 2.21 -3.53 -24.59
CA PRO A 35 2.22 -2.32 -23.76
C PRO A 35 0.87 -1.58 -23.76
N ARG A 36 0.19 -1.53 -24.90
CA ARG A 36 -1.13 -0.88 -25.03
C ARG A 36 -2.20 -1.55 -24.19
N GLU A 37 -2.08 -2.85 -23.94
CA GLU A 37 -3.06 -3.62 -23.17
C GLU A 37 -2.84 -3.50 -21.65
N PHE A 38 -1.58 -3.45 -21.19
CA PHE A 38 -1.32 -3.43 -19.75
C PHE A 38 -1.07 -2.02 -19.17
N LEU A 39 -0.63 -1.04 -19.96
CA LEU A 39 -0.35 0.32 -19.49
C LEU A 39 -1.53 1.00 -18.78
N PRO A 40 -2.78 0.90 -19.27
CA PRO A 40 -3.91 1.50 -18.54
C PRO A 40 -4.04 0.98 -17.12
N ALA A 41 -3.90 -0.34 -16.91
CA ALA A 41 -3.98 -0.95 -15.59
C ALA A 41 -2.82 -0.53 -14.67
N ILE A 42 -1.61 -0.33 -15.24
CA ILE A 42 -0.45 0.16 -14.48
C ILE A 42 -0.66 1.61 -14.04
N ILE A 43 -1.20 2.46 -14.93
CA ILE A 43 -1.45 3.87 -14.65
C ILE A 43 -2.53 4.00 -13.56
N ASP A 44 -3.62 3.24 -13.68
CA ASP A 44 -4.72 3.26 -12.71
C ASP A 44 -4.29 2.76 -11.33
N ALA A 45 -3.52 1.66 -11.29
CA ALA A 45 -3.07 1.08 -10.04
C ALA A 45 -1.93 1.87 -9.36
N ALA A 46 -1.15 2.63 -10.12
CA ALA A 46 -0.05 3.48 -9.68
C ALA A 46 1.01 2.78 -8.80
N HIS A 47 1.14 1.44 -8.89
CA HIS A 47 2.17 0.71 -8.16
C HIS A 47 3.54 0.83 -8.84
N SER A 48 4.60 0.70 -8.06
CA SER A 48 5.98 0.75 -8.56
C SER A 48 6.44 -0.58 -9.17
N ARG A 49 5.82 -1.71 -8.83
CA ARG A 49 6.24 -3.06 -9.21
C ARG A 49 5.05 -3.95 -9.52
N TYR A 50 5.21 -4.77 -10.55
CA TYR A 50 4.16 -5.68 -11.02
C TYR A 50 4.73 -7.07 -11.27
N PRO A 51 4.13 -8.14 -10.72
CA PRO A 51 4.45 -9.50 -11.15
C PRO A 51 4.12 -9.70 -12.61
N VAL A 52 5.01 -10.33 -13.36
CA VAL A 52 4.75 -10.75 -14.73
C VAL A 52 4.61 -12.26 -14.76
N VAL A 53 3.48 -12.72 -15.27
CA VAL A 53 3.12 -14.15 -15.31
C VAL A 53 3.11 -14.66 -16.75
N GLY A 54 3.36 -15.96 -16.90
CA GLY A 54 3.27 -16.67 -18.16
C GLY A 54 1.82 -17.07 -18.50
N GLU A 55 1.59 -18.37 -18.71
CA GLU A 55 0.29 -18.90 -19.08
C GLU A 55 -0.69 -18.96 -17.90
N SER A 56 -0.19 -19.19 -16.70
CA SER A 56 -0.99 -19.21 -15.47
C SER A 56 -0.49 -18.19 -14.46
N HIS A 57 -1.32 -17.84 -13.48
CA HIS A 57 -0.93 -16.96 -12.36
C HIS A 57 0.12 -17.59 -11.44
N ASP A 58 0.32 -18.91 -11.50
CA ASP A 58 1.35 -19.61 -10.74
C ASP A 58 2.71 -19.60 -11.46
N ASP A 59 2.71 -19.29 -12.76
CA ASP A 59 3.93 -19.17 -13.57
C ASP A 59 4.48 -17.74 -13.53
N VAL A 60 5.07 -17.36 -12.42
CA VAL A 60 5.67 -16.03 -12.25
C VAL A 60 7.04 -16.00 -12.91
N LEU A 61 7.17 -15.25 -14.01
CA LEU A 61 8.40 -15.10 -14.80
C LEU A 61 9.37 -14.09 -14.19
N GLY A 62 8.87 -13.12 -13.44
CA GLY A 62 9.68 -12.08 -12.80
C GLY A 62 8.83 -10.89 -12.36
N VAL A 63 9.52 -9.82 -11.97
CA VAL A 63 8.92 -8.55 -11.54
C VAL A 63 9.34 -7.44 -12.48
N LEU A 64 8.36 -6.70 -12.98
CA LEU A 64 8.53 -5.49 -13.80
C LEU A 64 8.49 -4.26 -12.90
N LEU A 65 9.43 -3.33 -13.07
CA LEU A 65 9.36 -2.01 -12.46
C LEU A 65 8.66 -1.03 -13.42
N ALA A 66 7.66 -0.31 -12.91
CA ALA A 66 6.91 0.67 -13.73
C ALA A 66 7.82 1.72 -14.38
N LYS A 67 8.89 2.16 -13.68
CA LYS A 67 9.85 3.13 -14.22
C LYS A 67 10.64 2.61 -15.45
N ASP A 68 10.83 1.29 -15.54
CA ASP A 68 11.58 0.68 -16.65
C ASP A 68 10.77 0.66 -17.96
N LEU A 69 9.47 1.02 -17.88
CA LEU A 69 8.60 1.22 -19.05
C LEU A 69 8.74 2.61 -19.68
N LEU A 70 9.29 3.60 -18.98
CA LEU A 70 9.42 4.96 -19.48
C LEU A 70 10.13 5.06 -20.86
N PRO A 71 11.25 4.36 -21.10
CA PRO A 71 11.90 4.38 -22.40
C PRO A 71 11.03 3.84 -23.53
N LEU A 72 10.09 2.95 -23.23
CA LEU A 72 9.20 2.34 -24.23
C LEU A 72 8.07 3.27 -24.63
N ILE A 73 7.58 4.06 -23.69
CA ILE A 73 6.52 5.06 -23.94
C ILE A 73 7.06 6.18 -24.85
N LEU A 74 8.37 6.49 -24.76
CA LEU A 74 9.03 7.54 -25.51
C LEU A 74 9.49 7.10 -26.93
N GLN A 75 9.52 5.80 -27.20
CA GLN A 75 9.90 5.27 -28.52
C GLN A 75 8.66 5.04 -29.38
N GLU A 76 8.55 5.77 -30.51
CA GLU A 76 7.45 5.61 -31.47
C GLU A 76 7.38 4.20 -32.12
N ASN A 77 8.42 3.38 -31.96
CA ASN A 77 8.55 2.03 -32.55
C ASN A 77 8.39 0.93 -31.50
N GLY A 78 7.28 0.92 -30.75
CA GLY A 78 6.98 -0.07 -29.70
C GLY A 78 6.89 -1.55 -30.13
N ASP A 79 7.08 -1.87 -31.41
CA ASP A 79 6.89 -3.21 -31.97
C ASP A 79 8.09 -4.17 -31.77
N LYS A 80 9.21 -3.71 -31.22
CA LYS A 80 10.40 -4.56 -30.96
C LYS A 80 10.69 -4.81 -29.49
N TYR A 81 9.67 -4.78 -28.67
CA TYR A 81 9.80 -4.87 -27.25
C TYR A 81 9.51 -6.29 -26.74
N ASN A 82 10.43 -6.83 -25.94
CA ASN A 82 10.22 -8.07 -25.20
C ASN A 82 10.18 -7.75 -23.72
N ILE A 83 9.02 -7.91 -23.08
CA ILE A 83 8.84 -7.66 -21.65
C ILE A 83 9.85 -8.45 -20.81
N LYS A 84 10.23 -9.64 -21.26
CA LYS A 84 11.17 -10.52 -20.55
C LYS A 84 12.55 -9.89 -20.32
N ASP A 85 12.97 -8.97 -21.21
CA ASP A 85 14.28 -8.32 -21.11
C ASP A 85 14.34 -7.26 -20.01
N LEU A 86 13.17 -6.84 -19.47
CA LEU A 86 13.04 -5.88 -18.38
C LEU A 86 12.75 -6.55 -17.02
N LEU A 87 12.52 -7.86 -17.01
CA LEU A 87 12.16 -8.54 -15.79
C LEU A 87 13.35 -8.68 -14.85
N ARG A 88 13.07 -8.42 -13.60
CA ARG A 88 13.94 -8.75 -12.48
C ARG A 88 13.52 -10.08 -11.87
N PRO A 89 14.47 -10.86 -11.30
CA PRO A 89 14.12 -12.11 -10.63
C PRO A 89 13.06 -11.90 -9.55
N ALA A 90 12.05 -12.75 -9.52
CA ALA A 90 11.07 -12.76 -8.44
C ALA A 90 11.63 -13.48 -7.21
N THR A 91 11.34 -12.96 -6.04
CA THR A 91 11.62 -13.62 -4.75
C THR A 91 10.34 -14.31 -4.29
N PHE A 92 10.45 -15.55 -3.84
CA PHE A 92 9.34 -16.36 -3.34
C PHE A 92 9.48 -16.58 -1.84
N VAL A 93 8.37 -16.45 -1.12
CA VAL A 93 8.33 -16.66 0.33
C VAL A 93 7.10 -17.47 0.71
N PRO A 94 7.17 -18.36 1.72
CA PRO A 94 6.02 -19.09 2.22
C PRO A 94 5.10 -18.17 3.03
N GLU A 95 3.81 -18.46 3.03
CA GLU A 95 2.78 -17.76 3.82
C GLU A 95 3.10 -17.71 5.32
N SER A 96 3.74 -18.75 5.84
CA SER A 96 4.07 -18.90 7.27
C SER A 96 5.31 -18.14 7.71
N LYS A 97 6.01 -17.46 6.78
CA LYS A 97 7.22 -16.71 7.13
C LYS A 97 6.86 -15.56 8.07
N ARG A 98 7.64 -15.37 9.14
CA ARG A 98 7.46 -14.24 10.08
C ARG A 98 7.89 -12.92 9.44
N LEU A 99 7.15 -11.85 9.72
CA LEU A 99 7.40 -10.54 9.12
C LEU A 99 8.74 -9.93 9.50
N ASN A 100 9.21 -10.15 10.74
CA ASN A 100 10.52 -9.68 11.18
C ASN A 100 11.69 -10.34 10.41
N VAL A 101 11.51 -11.58 9.96
CA VAL A 101 12.48 -12.29 9.11
C VAL A 101 12.42 -11.75 7.70
N LEU A 102 11.21 -11.61 7.14
CA LEU A 102 11.00 -11.06 5.82
C LEU A 102 11.58 -9.65 5.69
N LEU A 103 11.36 -8.79 6.66
CA LEU A 103 11.89 -7.42 6.66
C LEU A 103 13.43 -7.40 6.60
N ARG A 104 14.08 -8.30 7.36
CA ARG A 104 15.54 -8.44 7.29
C ARG A 104 16.03 -8.91 5.92
N GLU A 105 15.31 -9.85 5.30
CA GLU A 105 15.63 -10.34 3.95
C GLU A 105 15.43 -9.24 2.90
N PHE A 106 14.34 -8.48 2.95
CA PHE A 106 14.11 -7.35 2.07
C PHE A 106 15.25 -6.33 2.14
N ARG A 107 15.69 -5.98 3.35
CA ARG A 107 16.79 -5.04 3.54
C ARG A 107 18.14 -5.59 3.07
N ALA A 108 18.43 -6.85 3.36
CA ALA A 108 19.71 -7.49 2.99
C ALA A 108 19.86 -7.65 1.48
N ASN A 109 18.77 -7.97 0.79
CA ASN A 109 18.75 -8.25 -0.65
C ASN A 109 18.33 -7.05 -1.50
N HIS A 110 18.02 -5.91 -0.89
CA HIS A 110 17.46 -4.72 -1.56
C HIS A 110 16.21 -5.03 -2.39
N ASN A 111 15.43 -6.00 -1.94
CA ASN A 111 14.15 -6.37 -2.53
C ASN A 111 13.02 -5.60 -1.85
N HIS A 112 11.98 -5.29 -2.60
CA HIS A 112 10.81 -4.56 -2.10
C HIS A 112 9.50 -5.33 -2.29
N MET A 113 9.54 -6.47 -2.98
CA MET A 113 8.38 -7.31 -3.24
C MET A 113 8.78 -8.79 -3.21
N ALA A 114 7.91 -9.62 -2.64
CA ALA A 114 8.01 -11.07 -2.71
C ALA A 114 6.67 -11.68 -3.13
N ILE A 115 6.74 -12.74 -3.91
CA ILE A 115 5.58 -13.57 -4.27
C ILE A 115 5.37 -14.59 -3.16
N VAL A 116 4.15 -14.69 -2.68
CA VAL A 116 3.77 -15.60 -1.60
C VAL A 116 3.27 -16.91 -2.19
N ILE A 117 3.80 -18.03 -1.68
CA ILE A 117 3.47 -19.37 -2.14
C ILE A 117 3.00 -20.26 -0.99
N ASP A 118 2.12 -21.20 -1.33
CA ASP A 118 1.67 -22.28 -0.45
C ASP A 118 2.67 -23.47 -0.42
N GLU A 119 2.30 -24.51 0.31
CA GLU A 119 3.11 -25.74 0.47
C GLU A 119 3.24 -26.56 -0.84
N TYR A 120 2.39 -26.28 -1.81
CA TYR A 120 2.35 -26.94 -3.11
C TYR A 120 3.07 -26.13 -4.21
N GLY A 121 3.54 -24.93 -3.86
CA GLY A 121 4.20 -24.01 -4.79
C GLY A 121 3.21 -23.16 -5.59
N GLY A 122 1.93 -23.17 -5.23
CA GLY A 122 0.90 -22.29 -5.80
C GLY A 122 1.06 -20.86 -5.28
N VAL A 123 0.86 -19.87 -6.15
CA VAL A 123 0.88 -18.46 -5.77
C VAL A 123 -0.41 -18.11 -5.03
N THR A 124 -0.28 -17.64 -3.79
CA THR A 124 -1.40 -17.24 -2.93
C THR A 124 -1.53 -15.73 -2.78
N GLY A 125 -0.46 -14.98 -3.06
CA GLY A 125 -0.47 -13.54 -2.95
C GLY A 125 0.89 -12.91 -3.25
N LEU A 126 1.02 -11.65 -2.88
CA LEU A 126 2.30 -10.93 -2.84
C LEU A 126 2.39 -10.10 -1.55
N VAL A 127 3.59 -9.75 -1.16
CA VAL A 127 3.85 -8.86 -0.02
C VAL A 127 4.96 -7.89 -0.39
N THR A 128 4.83 -6.64 0.05
CA THR A 128 5.83 -5.60 -0.17
C THR A 128 6.51 -5.20 1.14
N ILE A 129 7.65 -4.52 1.03
CA ILE A 129 8.33 -3.96 2.22
C ILE A 129 7.48 -2.86 2.85
N GLU A 130 6.74 -2.14 2.02
CA GLU A 130 5.82 -1.08 2.43
C GLU A 130 4.72 -1.65 3.33
N ASP A 131 4.10 -2.79 2.97
CA ASP A 131 3.09 -3.48 3.78
C ASP A 131 3.64 -3.88 5.17
N VAL A 132 4.89 -4.35 5.22
CA VAL A 132 5.54 -4.72 6.49
C VAL A 132 5.84 -3.50 7.35
N LEU A 133 6.30 -2.40 6.73
CA LEU A 133 6.62 -1.17 7.45
C LEU A 133 5.36 -0.50 8.00
N GLU A 134 4.25 -0.57 7.28
CA GLU A 134 2.95 -0.06 7.73
C GLU A 134 2.51 -0.74 9.04
N GLN A 135 2.76 -2.05 9.21
CA GLN A 135 2.47 -2.74 10.47
C GLN A 135 3.35 -2.26 11.66
N ILE A 136 4.53 -1.69 11.38
CA ILE A 136 5.44 -1.18 12.42
C ILE A 136 5.10 0.26 12.80
N VAL A 137 4.82 1.08 11.80
CA VAL A 137 4.61 2.52 11.98
C VAL A 137 3.14 2.83 12.27
N GLY A 138 2.21 1.92 11.87
CA GLY A 138 0.79 2.20 11.77
C GLY A 138 0.52 3.05 10.53
N ASP A 139 -0.73 3.38 10.30
CA ASP A 139 -1.06 4.41 9.33
C ASP A 139 -0.20 5.63 9.66
N ILE A 140 0.69 6.00 8.73
CA ILE A 140 1.36 7.30 8.81
C ILE A 140 0.21 8.27 8.55
N GLU A 141 -0.41 8.74 9.64
CA GLU A 141 -1.26 9.92 9.55
C GLU A 141 -0.40 10.98 8.89
N ASP A 142 -0.69 11.29 7.62
CA ASP A 142 -0.06 12.40 6.94
C ASP A 142 -0.37 13.63 7.81
N GLU A 143 0.61 14.49 8.06
CA GLU A 143 0.36 15.72 8.84
C GLU A 143 -0.79 16.55 8.23
N HIS A 144 -1.23 16.19 7.01
CA HIS A 144 -2.41 16.71 6.33
C HIS A 144 -3.71 15.94 6.61
N ASP A 145 -3.66 14.66 7.07
CA ASP A 145 -4.86 13.90 7.41
C ASP A 145 -5.52 14.41 8.71
N VAL A 146 -4.76 15.06 9.58
CA VAL A 146 -5.30 15.77 10.76
C VAL A 146 -6.26 16.89 10.34
N GLU A 147 -6.12 17.46 9.12
CA GLU A 147 -7.05 18.47 8.62
C GLU A 147 -8.33 17.88 7.98
N GLU A 148 -8.31 16.63 7.48
CA GLU A 148 -9.54 16.03 6.93
C GLU A 148 -10.48 15.49 8.01
N ASP A 149 -9.94 15.08 9.16
CA ASP A 149 -10.72 14.62 10.29
C ASP A 149 -10.99 15.68 11.36
N SER A 150 -10.51 16.92 11.18
CA SER A 150 -10.83 18.00 12.10
C SER A 150 -12.33 18.19 12.19
N TYR A 151 -12.85 18.22 13.43
CA TYR A 151 -14.25 18.47 13.71
C TYR A 151 -14.70 19.84 13.19
N ILE A 152 -13.77 20.81 13.05
CA ILE A 152 -14.00 22.19 12.68
C ILE A 152 -13.00 22.58 11.58
N LYS A 153 -13.51 22.97 10.39
CA LYS A 153 -12.68 23.42 9.25
C LYS A 153 -12.97 24.89 8.92
N PRO A 154 -11.94 25.76 8.86
CA PRO A 154 -12.13 27.11 8.33
C PRO A 154 -12.38 27.08 6.81
N LEU A 155 -13.33 27.87 6.34
CA LEU A 155 -13.62 28.06 4.92
C LEU A 155 -12.97 29.35 4.38
N PRO A 156 -12.68 29.41 3.07
CA PRO A 156 -12.11 30.61 2.44
C PRO A 156 -13.00 31.86 2.57
N SER A 157 -14.31 31.67 2.85
CA SER A 157 -15.28 32.75 3.11
C SER A 157 -15.13 33.42 4.47
N GLY A 158 -14.34 32.85 5.37
CA GLY A 158 -14.24 33.27 6.77
C GLY A 158 -15.23 32.57 7.70
N ASP A 159 -16.04 31.65 7.16
CA ASP A 159 -16.95 30.80 7.93
C ASP A 159 -16.21 29.52 8.37
N PHE A 160 -16.88 28.70 9.21
CA PHE A 160 -16.37 27.43 9.67
C PHE A 160 -17.36 26.32 9.32
N LEU A 161 -16.85 25.22 8.78
CA LEU A 161 -17.60 23.97 8.61
C LEU A 161 -17.39 23.13 9.87
N ILE A 162 -18.48 22.81 10.57
CA ILE A 162 -18.46 22.05 11.83
C ILE A 162 -19.20 20.75 11.61
N LYS A 163 -18.55 19.61 11.95
CA LYS A 163 -19.22 18.31 11.93
C LYS A 163 -20.27 18.26 13.03
N ALA A 164 -21.45 17.70 12.76
CA ALA A 164 -22.54 17.59 13.75
C ALA A 164 -22.11 16.81 15.01
N LEU A 165 -21.22 15.85 14.85
CA LEU A 165 -20.67 15.03 15.96
C LEU A 165 -19.47 15.68 16.67
N THR A 166 -19.21 16.97 16.48
CA THR A 166 -18.14 17.68 17.20
C THR A 166 -18.47 17.71 18.69
N PRO A 167 -17.60 17.18 19.57
CA PRO A 167 -17.77 17.28 21.01
C PRO A 167 -17.84 18.75 21.45
N ILE A 168 -18.70 19.05 22.42
CA ILE A 168 -18.85 20.43 22.95
C ILE A 168 -17.53 20.93 23.53
N GLU A 169 -16.75 20.07 24.14
CA GLU A 169 -15.42 20.40 24.66
C GLU A 169 -14.48 20.92 23.55
N ASN A 170 -14.41 20.22 22.40
CA ASN A 170 -13.60 20.62 21.25
C ASN A 170 -14.10 21.93 20.62
N PHE A 171 -15.42 22.14 20.61
CA PHE A 171 -16.01 23.39 20.13
C PHE A 171 -15.65 24.55 21.04
N ASN A 172 -15.78 24.37 22.37
CA ASN A 172 -15.43 25.36 23.37
C ASN A 172 -13.95 25.76 23.30
N GLU A 173 -13.06 24.79 23.14
CA GLU A 173 -11.63 25.03 23.03
C GLU A 173 -11.29 25.84 21.76
N PHE A 174 -11.94 25.51 20.63
CA PHE A 174 -11.65 26.17 19.34
C PHE A 174 -12.17 27.61 19.27
N PHE A 175 -13.36 27.88 19.82
CA PHE A 175 -14.02 29.19 19.76
C PHE A 175 -13.92 30.02 21.02
N ASP A 176 -13.19 29.54 22.05
CA ASP A 176 -13.04 30.17 23.35
C ASP A 176 -14.43 30.46 23.98
N THR A 177 -15.28 29.44 24.03
CA THR A 177 -16.66 29.48 24.55
C THR A 177 -16.82 28.55 25.74
N GLU A 178 -17.90 28.68 26.50
CA GLU A 178 -18.19 27.88 27.70
C GLU A 178 -19.63 27.29 27.62
N PHE A 179 -19.93 26.57 26.52
CA PHE A 179 -21.20 25.83 26.44
C PHE A 179 -21.15 24.61 27.38
N SER A 180 -22.27 24.38 28.10
CA SER A 180 -22.40 23.23 28.99
C SER A 180 -22.57 21.94 28.16
N ASP A 181 -21.92 20.86 28.58
CA ASP A 181 -22.05 19.51 28.08
C ASP A 181 -22.95 18.61 28.95
N ASP A 182 -23.65 19.23 29.94
CA ASP A 182 -24.51 18.50 30.90
C ASP A 182 -25.73 17.81 30.24
N GLU A 183 -26.24 18.34 29.13
CA GLU A 183 -27.44 17.84 28.45
C GLU A 183 -27.13 17.18 27.10
N PHE A 184 -26.04 17.60 26.44
CA PHE A 184 -25.65 17.12 25.10
C PHE A 184 -24.12 17.00 25.01
N ASP A 185 -23.63 15.91 24.45
CA ASP A 185 -22.19 15.65 24.30
C ASP A 185 -21.61 16.30 23.00
N THR A 186 -22.46 16.68 22.04
CA THR A 186 -22.05 17.17 20.71
C THR A 186 -22.84 18.40 20.27
N VAL A 187 -22.31 19.14 19.28
CA VAL A 187 -22.84 20.43 18.80
C VAL A 187 -24.12 20.27 17.95
N GLY A 188 -24.37 19.05 17.37
CA GLY A 188 -25.48 18.83 16.44
C GLY A 188 -26.43 17.71 16.79
#